data_b18b90af9bc8b70a149b6dde9e00e6db
#
_entry.id   b18b90af9bc8b70a149b6dde9e00e6db
#
_cell.length_a   1.000
_cell.length_b   1.000
_cell.length_c   1.000
_cell.angle_alpha   90.00
_cell.angle_beta   90.00
_cell.angle_gamma   90.00
#
_symmetry.space_group_name_H-M   'P 1'
#
loop_
_entity.id
_entity.type
_entity.pdbx_description
1 polymer ?
#
loop_
_entity_poly.entity_id
_entity_poly.type
_entity_poly.pdbx_seq_one_letter_code
_entity_poly.pdbx_strand_id
1 'polypeptide(L)'
;MAGETQTNSVETQKPEPVRQAGSRRTYYFIAAGVLLVVAAVVVYLLTRPGLADQIVIPYIAHQRPAVDPHLPNANALADKLDEVVFDGLFNVSANPSGVVYEDGLGEFLGIDDLNIVQVRLKSNVRWHDSYAVTRDGDEVTIADGRQRLFSARDLSFTLRRIQALGSLSPDWILVSQALDPVAFEGPDQDNVIRFRFKSDRIWTQADIKEVLSFKILPDDSPMNALIYTVGTASYLPLPPDEGKAEYYKVPGSQASITRVVLAPFIDNSTYTTEFSSGNINVLLETPFGSLSPILSDSTESFTKSSISTTFFAVLFNTERLSREQRIELRKLLDSRILTDRFFKVGTPQQRHILDYKGNRNNYADYINSSVFPSSSYYVDEEIVVATGDSTLPNLSVLPDTVQIRACVNYGFREEYTDMLTILNDPSVTRGRVRALAVGNDDIIQGKYDALLIAISGYRSNFLFDLYDVFMREPDLATYTIALVAGTDGTGAPVALPASFQSTKNFFRLDAMREGPERADIETLLQYVHGFMSTRFIGDKQEYGRRVHELEHSMALGAWLFSIPSLAYFQTQFDPNSIDLYGVASQLSTIEKWREKTDD
;
A
#
# COMPACT_ATOMS: atom_id res chain seq x y z
N MET A 1 84.76 -19.39 -60.53
CA MET A 1 84.29 -20.77 -60.74
C MET A 1 82.82 -20.71 -60.67
N ALA A 2 82.12 -20.38 -61.72
CA ALA A 2 81.53 -21.23 -62.75
C ALA A 2 80.63 -22.32 -62.20
N GLY A 3 79.37 -22.18 -62.40
CA GLY A 3 78.37 -23.21 -62.15
C GLY A 3 77.04 -22.76 -62.80
N GLU A 4 76.78 -23.38 -63.91
CA GLU A 4 75.76 -23.10 -64.90
C GLU A 4 74.31 -23.14 -64.40
N THR A 5 73.51 -22.27 -64.95
CA THR A 5 72.05 -22.22 -64.85
C THR A 5 71.45 -23.15 -65.91
N GLN A 6 70.65 -24.11 -65.51
CA GLN A 6 69.70 -24.80 -66.40
C GLN A 6 68.31 -24.29 -66.21
N THR A 7 67.77 -23.65 -67.22
CA THR A 7 66.37 -23.23 -67.41
C THR A 7 65.54 -24.44 -67.84
N ASN A 8 64.59 -24.88 -67.01
CA ASN A 8 63.52 -25.78 -67.44
C ASN A 8 62.24 -25.01 -67.59
N SER A 9 61.78 -24.93 -68.82
CA SER A 9 60.47 -24.45 -69.26
C SER A 9 59.39 -25.41 -68.82
N VAL A 10 58.51 -24.96 -67.95
CA VAL A 10 57.29 -25.70 -67.59
C VAL A 10 56.14 -25.14 -68.44
N GLU A 11 55.58 -26.02 -69.24
CA GLU A 11 54.34 -25.80 -70.00
C GLU A 11 53.16 -25.55 -69.07
N THR A 12 52.47 -24.42 -69.25
CA THR A 12 51.24 -24.06 -68.56
C THR A 12 50.05 -24.82 -69.18
N GLN A 13 49.57 -25.86 -68.51
CA GLN A 13 48.26 -26.44 -68.81
C GLN A 13 47.17 -25.50 -68.26
N LYS A 14 46.23 -25.07 -69.16
CA LYS A 14 44.99 -24.39 -68.80
C LYS A 14 44.09 -25.33 -67.99
N PRO A 15 43.54 -24.88 -66.80
CA PRO A 15 42.58 -25.70 -66.09
C PRO A 15 41.22 -25.69 -66.83
N GLU A 16 40.67 -26.87 -67.05
CA GLU A 16 39.29 -27.06 -67.53
C GLU A 16 38.28 -26.52 -66.50
N PRO A 17 37.16 -25.94 -66.96
CA PRO A 17 36.13 -25.42 -66.07
C PRO A 17 35.37 -26.60 -65.39
N VAL A 18 35.56 -26.75 -64.09
CA VAL A 18 34.73 -27.65 -63.27
C VAL A 18 33.29 -27.17 -63.30
N ARG A 19 32.42 -27.92 -63.95
CA ARG A 19 30.98 -27.72 -63.91
C ARG A 19 30.45 -27.94 -62.50
N GLN A 20 30.21 -26.87 -61.74
CA GLN A 20 29.46 -26.91 -60.50
C GLN A 20 27.98 -27.19 -60.80
N ALA A 21 27.61 -28.46 -60.91
CA ALA A 21 26.21 -28.90 -61.01
C ALA A 21 25.74 -29.40 -59.62
N GLY A 22 25.71 -28.54 -58.64
CA GLY A 22 25.30 -28.90 -57.29
C GLY A 22 24.57 -27.79 -56.49
N SER A 23 24.68 -26.53 -56.93
CA SER A 23 24.35 -25.39 -56.05
C SER A 23 22.85 -25.07 -55.99
N ARG A 24 22.07 -25.28 -57.03
CA ARG A 24 20.67 -24.86 -57.03
C ARG A 24 19.76 -25.64 -56.08
N ARG A 25 19.91 -26.93 -55.96
CA ARG A 25 19.13 -27.76 -55.03
C ARG A 25 19.43 -27.45 -53.58
N THR A 26 20.67 -27.25 -53.24
CA THR A 26 21.09 -26.85 -51.88
C THR A 26 20.54 -25.49 -51.45
N TYR A 27 20.52 -24.51 -52.38
CA TYR A 27 19.90 -23.21 -52.13
C TYR A 27 18.38 -23.29 -51.90
N TYR A 28 17.69 -24.18 -52.62
CA TYR A 28 16.26 -24.38 -52.39
C TYR A 28 15.97 -25.03 -51.03
N PHE A 29 16.78 -25.95 -50.58
CA PHE A 29 16.65 -26.58 -49.25
C PHE A 29 16.94 -25.59 -48.11
N ILE A 30 17.96 -24.75 -48.27
CA ILE A 30 18.28 -23.70 -47.31
C ILE A 30 17.16 -22.65 -47.29
N ALA A 31 16.67 -22.19 -48.45
CA ALA A 31 15.57 -21.23 -48.53
C ALA A 31 14.28 -21.79 -47.92
N ALA A 32 13.94 -23.08 -48.19
CA ALA A 32 12.78 -23.74 -47.60
C ALA A 32 12.94 -23.90 -46.07
N GLY A 33 14.13 -24.20 -45.57
CA GLY A 33 14.47 -24.28 -44.13
C GLY A 33 14.29 -22.92 -43.44
N VAL A 34 14.81 -21.85 -44.03
CA VAL A 34 14.64 -20.49 -43.52
C VAL A 34 13.16 -20.08 -43.52
N LEU A 35 12.44 -20.41 -44.57
CA LEU A 35 11.01 -20.09 -44.68
C LEU A 35 10.17 -20.85 -43.66
N LEU A 36 10.51 -22.10 -43.36
CA LEU A 36 9.91 -22.90 -42.28
C LEU A 36 10.19 -22.33 -40.90
N VAL A 37 11.44 -21.90 -40.64
CA VAL A 37 11.79 -21.25 -39.37
C VAL A 37 11.06 -19.90 -39.21
N VAL A 38 11.03 -19.09 -40.27
CA VAL A 38 10.25 -17.82 -40.29
C VAL A 38 8.77 -18.10 -40.08
N ALA A 39 8.19 -19.08 -40.76
CA ALA A 39 6.79 -19.47 -40.58
C ALA A 39 6.53 -19.99 -39.16
N ALA A 40 7.42 -20.79 -38.60
CA ALA A 40 7.32 -21.25 -37.21
C ALA A 40 7.43 -20.11 -36.19
N VAL A 41 8.32 -19.13 -36.41
CA VAL A 41 8.44 -17.92 -35.60
C VAL A 41 7.19 -17.05 -35.75
N VAL A 42 6.68 -16.87 -36.95
CA VAL A 42 5.42 -16.12 -37.19
C VAL A 42 4.23 -16.81 -36.54
N VAL A 43 4.10 -18.12 -36.70
CA VAL A 43 3.06 -18.91 -36.03
C VAL A 43 3.22 -18.81 -34.52
N TYR A 44 4.42 -18.94 -33.99
CA TYR A 44 4.70 -18.78 -32.56
C TYR A 44 4.35 -17.38 -32.04
N LEU A 45 4.64 -16.31 -32.82
CA LEU A 45 4.28 -14.93 -32.46
C LEU A 45 2.77 -14.68 -32.58
N LEU A 46 2.08 -15.32 -33.55
CA LEU A 46 0.64 -15.20 -33.75
C LEU A 46 -0.18 -16.11 -32.81
N THR A 47 0.44 -17.20 -32.31
CA THR A 47 -0.21 -18.13 -31.36
C THR A 47 0.22 -17.89 -29.91
N ARG A 48 1.16 -16.95 -29.66
CA ARG A 48 1.30 -16.45 -28.28
C ARG A 48 -0.07 -15.93 -27.86
N PRO A 49 -0.69 -16.53 -26.82
CA PRO A 49 -1.85 -15.87 -26.24
C PRO A 49 -1.39 -14.46 -25.90
N GLY A 50 -2.06 -13.48 -26.48
CA GLY A 50 -1.72 -12.08 -26.22
C GLY A 50 -1.71 -11.90 -24.71
N LEU A 51 -0.60 -11.40 -24.15
CA LEU A 51 -0.56 -11.03 -22.73
C LEU A 51 -1.55 -9.90 -22.40
N ALA A 52 -2.34 -9.52 -23.38
CA ALA A 52 -3.21 -8.38 -23.37
C ALA A 52 -4.39 -8.55 -22.38
N ASP A 53 -4.90 -9.77 -22.25
CA ASP A 53 -6.02 -10.11 -21.36
C ASP A 53 -5.57 -10.66 -19.99
N GLN A 54 -4.25 -10.68 -19.72
CA GLN A 54 -3.71 -11.16 -18.46
C GLN A 54 -2.75 -10.15 -17.80
N ILE A 55 -2.72 -10.21 -16.49
CA ILE A 55 -1.77 -9.48 -15.64
C ILE A 55 -0.76 -10.49 -15.11
N VAL A 56 0.53 -10.20 -15.30
CA VAL A 56 1.64 -11.00 -14.74
C VAL A 56 2.45 -10.11 -13.80
N ILE A 57 2.39 -10.42 -12.51
CA ILE A 57 3.04 -9.68 -11.42
C ILE A 57 4.17 -10.55 -10.84
N PRO A 58 5.40 -10.05 -10.71
CA PRO A 58 6.48 -10.81 -10.09
C PRO A 58 6.38 -10.79 -8.57
N TYR A 59 6.87 -11.85 -7.92
CA TYR A 59 7.11 -11.88 -6.49
C TYR A 59 8.38 -12.66 -6.15
N ILE A 60 8.98 -12.38 -4.98
CA ILE A 60 10.17 -13.09 -4.53
C ILE A 60 9.75 -14.42 -3.90
N ALA A 61 10.22 -15.54 -4.44
CA ALA A 61 9.73 -16.88 -4.16
C ALA A 61 9.81 -17.30 -2.67
N HIS A 62 10.80 -16.82 -1.93
CA HIS A 62 10.92 -17.08 -0.49
C HIS A 62 9.97 -16.24 0.36
N GLN A 63 9.36 -15.22 -0.23
CA GLN A 63 8.34 -14.37 0.39
C GLN A 63 6.95 -14.70 -0.17
N ARG A 64 6.67 -15.98 -0.40
CA ARG A 64 5.40 -16.40 -1.00
C ARG A 64 4.22 -15.72 -0.31
N PRO A 65 3.32 -15.09 -1.05
CA PRO A 65 2.14 -14.49 -0.50
C PRO A 65 1.30 -15.52 0.25
N ALA A 66 1.11 -15.32 1.54
CA ALA A 66 0.13 -16.05 2.31
C ALA A 66 -1.15 -15.22 2.31
N VAL A 67 -2.20 -15.72 1.71
CA VAL A 67 -3.47 -15.00 1.62
C VAL A 67 -4.29 -15.33 2.86
N ASP A 68 -4.21 -14.47 3.86
CA ASP A 68 -5.09 -14.48 5.03
C ASP A 68 -5.71 -13.08 5.18
N PRO A 69 -7.00 -12.91 4.84
CA PRO A 69 -7.60 -11.58 4.76
C PRO A 69 -7.78 -10.90 6.12
N HIS A 70 -7.51 -11.60 7.23
CA HIS A 70 -7.69 -11.05 8.59
C HIS A 70 -6.37 -10.88 9.36
N LEU A 71 -5.23 -11.21 8.77
CA LEU A 71 -3.92 -11.02 9.38
C LEU A 71 -3.07 -10.08 8.54
N PRO A 72 -2.24 -9.23 9.17
CA PRO A 72 -1.26 -8.45 8.44
C PRO A 72 -0.24 -9.39 7.80
N ASN A 73 0.05 -9.19 6.53
CA ASN A 73 1.01 -9.97 5.79
C ASN A 73 2.39 -9.31 5.80
N ALA A 74 3.43 -10.14 5.93
CA ALA A 74 4.80 -9.70 5.77
C ALA A 74 5.14 -9.33 4.31
N ASN A 75 4.31 -9.76 3.38
CA ASN A 75 4.43 -9.47 1.95
C ASN A 75 3.28 -8.56 1.54
N ALA A 76 3.61 -7.33 1.14
CA ALA A 76 2.63 -6.33 0.72
C ALA A 76 1.77 -6.76 -0.49
N LEU A 77 2.26 -7.69 -1.31
CA LEU A 77 1.48 -8.24 -2.43
C LEU A 77 0.29 -9.09 -1.94
N ALA A 78 0.39 -9.73 -0.77
CA ALA A 78 -0.70 -10.54 -0.24
C ALA A 78 -1.93 -9.69 0.10
N ASP A 79 -1.74 -8.53 0.72
CA ASP A 79 -2.84 -7.61 1.04
C ASP A 79 -3.59 -7.15 -0.22
N LYS A 80 -2.89 -7.11 -1.37
CA LYS A 80 -3.50 -6.76 -2.65
C LYS A 80 -4.34 -7.88 -3.25
N LEU A 81 -3.98 -9.14 -2.96
CA LEU A 81 -4.74 -10.30 -3.44
C LEU A 81 -6.06 -10.46 -2.73
N ASP A 82 -6.20 -9.94 -1.51
CA ASP A 82 -7.47 -9.94 -0.80
C ASP A 82 -8.56 -9.23 -1.62
N GLU A 83 -8.21 -8.16 -2.31
CA GLU A 83 -9.17 -7.39 -3.11
C GLU A 83 -9.66 -8.11 -4.37
N VAL A 84 -8.91 -9.07 -4.89
CA VAL A 84 -9.33 -9.83 -6.08
C VAL A 84 -10.01 -11.14 -5.73
N VAL A 85 -9.86 -11.63 -4.49
CA VAL A 85 -10.38 -12.93 -4.04
C VAL A 85 -11.60 -12.78 -3.13
N PHE A 86 -11.58 -11.82 -2.20
CA PHE A 86 -12.57 -11.71 -1.14
C PHE A 86 -13.36 -10.39 -1.20
N ASP A 87 -14.65 -10.48 -0.92
CA ASP A 87 -15.47 -9.31 -0.66
C ASP A 87 -15.74 -9.13 0.83
N GLY A 88 -15.93 -7.88 1.25
CA GLY A 88 -16.52 -7.52 2.53
C GLY A 88 -18.02 -7.23 2.40
N LEU A 89 -18.68 -6.86 3.51
CA LEU A 89 -20.01 -6.26 3.41
C LEU A 89 -19.94 -4.96 2.59
N PHE A 90 -18.86 -4.23 2.77
CA PHE A 90 -18.52 -3.05 1.98
C PHE A 90 -17.10 -3.23 1.43
N ASN A 91 -16.89 -2.80 0.21
CA ASN A 91 -15.59 -2.87 -0.45
C ASN A 91 -14.99 -1.46 -0.56
N VAL A 92 -13.68 -1.38 -0.46
CA VAL A 92 -12.96 -0.13 -0.65
C VAL A 92 -12.94 0.21 -2.13
N SER A 93 -13.38 1.41 -2.48
CA SER A 93 -13.22 1.98 -3.81
C SER A 93 -12.39 3.26 -3.71
N ALA A 94 -11.32 3.32 -4.47
CA ALA A 94 -10.47 4.49 -4.53
C ALA A 94 -10.89 5.40 -5.69
N ASN A 95 -10.92 6.69 -5.46
CA ASN A 95 -11.12 7.70 -6.49
C ASN A 95 -10.23 8.93 -6.22
N PRO A 96 -10.10 9.89 -7.15
CA PRO A 96 -9.25 11.06 -6.97
C PRO A 96 -9.58 11.91 -5.75
N SER A 97 -10.83 11.85 -5.27
CA SER A 97 -11.30 12.62 -4.12
C SER A 97 -11.14 11.90 -2.78
N GLY A 98 -10.58 10.68 -2.78
CA GLY A 98 -10.31 9.93 -1.55
C GLY A 98 -10.87 8.53 -1.56
N VAL A 99 -11.01 7.97 -0.36
CA VAL A 99 -11.53 6.62 -0.14
C VAL A 99 -13.04 6.64 -0.10
N VAL A 100 -13.66 5.77 -0.86
CA VAL A 100 -15.10 5.52 -0.82
C VAL A 100 -15.32 4.04 -0.52
N TYR A 101 -16.29 3.75 0.35
CA TYR A 101 -16.74 2.39 0.63
C TYR A 101 -18.02 2.13 -0.15
N GLU A 102 -17.96 1.24 -1.12
CA GLU A 102 -19.10 0.81 -1.93
C GLU A 102 -19.78 -0.42 -1.31
N ASP A 103 -21.01 -0.69 -1.71
CA ASP A 103 -21.76 -1.85 -1.23
C ASP A 103 -21.22 -3.13 -1.86
N GLY A 104 -20.56 -3.97 -1.03
CA GLY A 104 -20.03 -5.29 -1.37
C GLY A 104 -21.09 -6.40 -1.26
N LEU A 105 -20.98 -7.26 -0.25
CA LEU A 105 -21.95 -8.31 0.08
C LEU A 105 -23.16 -7.78 0.87
N GLY A 106 -23.11 -6.53 1.32
CA GLY A 106 -24.19 -5.83 2.01
C GLY A 106 -24.57 -4.53 1.31
N GLU A 107 -25.81 -4.10 1.52
CA GLU A 107 -26.36 -2.79 1.18
C GLU A 107 -26.61 -2.02 2.47
N PHE A 108 -26.01 -0.84 2.61
CA PHE A 108 -26.22 0.01 3.78
C PHE A 108 -27.61 0.67 3.73
N LEU A 109 -28.45 0.39 4.74
CA LEU A 109 -29.80 0.95 4.81
C LEU A 109 -29.90 2.18 5.71
N GLY A 110 -29.03 2.28 6.71
CA GLY A 110 -29.01 3.41 7.63
C GLY A 110 -28.58 3.05 9.05
N ILE A 111 -28.56 4.06 9.89
CA ILE A 111 -28.34 3.96 11.34
C ILE A 111 -29.47 4.73 12.06
N ASP A 112 -29.99 4.14 13.11
CA ASP A 112 -31.02 4.78 13.94
C ASP A 112 -30.44 5.57 15.13
N ASP A 113 -31.32 6.21 15.90
CA ASP A 113 -30.93 7.01 17.08
C ASP A 113 -30.36 6.16 18.25
N LEU A 114 -30.54 4.84 18.19
CA LEU A 114 -29.98 3.89 19.15
C LEU A 114 -28.62 3.31 18.69
N ASN A 115 -28.04 3.87 17.63
CA ASN A 115 -26.82 3.38 16.97
C ASN A 115 -26.97 1.94 16.45
N ILE A 116 -28.15 1.54 16.02
CA ILE A 116 -28.37 0.27 15.34
C ILE A 116 -28.24 0.49 13.85
N VAL A 117 -27.20 -0.10 13.27
CA VAL A 117 -26.91 -0.07 11.83
C VAL A 117 -27.65 -1.22 11.15
N GLN A 118 -28.36 -0.93 10.09
CA GLN A 118 -29.10 -1.89 9.28
C GLN A 118 -28.38 -2.13 7.95
N VAL A 119 -28.13 -3.40 7.65
CA VAL A 119 -27.48 -3.83 6.42
C VAL A 119 -28.31 -4.96 5.80
N ARG A 120 -28.69 -4.80 4.53
CA ARG A 120 -29.32 -5.88 3.77
C ARG A 120 -28.25 -6.74 3.13
N LEU A 121 -28.26 -8.03 3.40
CA LEU A 121 -27.36 -8.98 2.76
C LEU A 121 -27.81 -9.25 1.32
N LYS A 122 -26.86 -9.19 0.37
CA LYS A 122 -27.12 -9.57 -1.02
C LYS A 122 -27.44 -11.07 -1.10
N SER A 123 -28.45 -11.40 -1.86
CA SER A 123 -28.82 -12.78 -2.16
C SER A 123 -28.15 -13.24 -3.47
N ASN A 124 -28.04 -14.56 -3.64
CA ASN A 124 -27.51 -15.20 -4.86
C ASN A 124 -26.03 -14.90 -5.18
N VAL A 125 -25.23 -14.42 -4.25
CA VAL A 125 -23.78 -14.31 -4.42
C VAL A 125 -23.17 -15.69 -4.23
N ARG A 126 -22.37 -16.13 -5.20
CA ARG A 126 -21.74 -17.45 -5.21
C ARG A 126 -20.34 -17.41 -4.64
N TRP A 127 -20.00 -18.42 -3.85
CA TRP A 127 -18.63 -18.70 -3.48
C TRP A 127 -17.83 -19.29 -4.63
N HIS A 128 -16.52 -19.12 -4.65
CA HIS A 128 -15.63 -19.64 -5.69
C HIS A 128 -15.69 -21.16 -5.84
N ASP A 129 -15.93 -21.90 -4.77
CA ASP A 129 -16.11 -23.35 -4.78
C ASP A 129 -17.45 -23.81 -5.39
N SER A 130 -18.31 -22.87 -5.81
CA SER A 130 -19.47 -23.14 -6.66
C SER A 130 -19.10 -23.41 -8.11
N TYR A 131 -17.86 -23.17 -8.50
CA TYR A 131 -17.40 -23.38 -9.88
C TYR A 131 -16.55 -24.64 -9.98
N ALA A 132 -16.78 -25.41 -11.02
CA ALA A 132 -15.94 -26.55 -11.39
C ALA A 132 -14.82 -26.06 -12.29
N VAL A 133 -13.57 -26.27 -11.88
CA VAL A 133 -12.39 -25.89 -12.64
C VAL A 133 -11.76 -27.14 -13.24
N THR A 134 -11.56 -27.13 -14.55
CA THR A 134 -10.81 -28.18 -15.27
C THR A 134 -9.62 -27.55 -15.99
N ARG A 135 -8.49 -28.23 -15.94
CA ARG A 135 -7.24 -27.79 -16.60
C ARG A 135 -6.78 -28.87 -17.59
N ASP A 136 -6.57 -28.45 -18.84
CA ASP A 136 -5.97 -29.28 -19.89
C ASP A 136 -4.75 -28.54 -20.47
N GLY A 137 -3.58 -28.90 -19.98
CA GLY A 137 -2.34 -28.16 -20.26
C GLY A 137 -2.42 -26.74 -19.72
N ASP A 138 -2.28 -25.74 -20.59
CA ASP A 138 -2.38 -24.31 -20.25
C ASP A 138 -3.82 -23.77 -20.32
N GLU A 139 -4.74 -24.54 -20.85
CA GLU A 139 -6.15 -24.14 -20.97
C GLU A 139 -6.90 -24.45 -19.68
N VAL A 140 -7.55 -23.42 -19.11
CA VAL A 140 -8.38 -23.52 -17.92
C VAL A 140 -9.82 -23.20 -18.27
N THR A 141 -10.69 -24.13 -17.98
CA THR A 141 -12.15 -23.97 -18.16
C THR A 141 -12.82 -23.89 -16.80
N ILE A 142 -13.62 -22.85 -16.60
CA ILE A 142 -14.43 -22.64 -15.40
C ILE A 142 -15.88 -22.78 -15.79
N ALA A 143 -16.57 -23.76 -15.20
CA ALA A 143 -17.98 -24.06 -15.46
C ALA A 143 -18.79 -23.98 -14.17
N ASP A 144 -20.11 -23.87 -14.30
CA ASP A 144 -21.03 -23.96 -13.17
C ASP A 144 -20.91 -25.35 -12.51
N GLY A 145 -20.69 -25.35 -11.20
CA GLY A 145 -20.64 -26.54 -10.36
C GLY A 145 -21.80 -26.55 -9.35
N ARG A 146 -21.54 -27.11 -8.15
CA ARG A 146 -22.50 -27.12 -7.05
C ARG A 146 -22.69 -25.70 -6.52
N GLN A 147 -23.91 -25.19 -6.54
CA GLN A 147 -24.18 -23.85 -6.00
C GLN A 147 -23.99 -23.82 -4.49
N ARG A 148 -23.09 -22.95 -4.07
CA ARG A 148 -22.90 -22.51 -2.71
C ARG A 148 -23.08 -21.00 -2.66
N LEU A 149 -24.00 -20.55 -1.83
CA LEU A 149 -24.35 -19.12 -1.77
C LEU A 149 -23.90 -18.53 -0.44
N PHE A 150 -23.52 -17.26 -0.50
CA PHE A 150 -23.26 -16.43 0.66
C PHE A 150 -24.50 -16.32 1.56
N SER A 151 -24.28 -16.35 2.87
CA SER A 151 -25.32 -16.27 3.88
C SER A 151 -24.84 -15.57 5.15
N ALA A 152 -25.76 -15.24 6.06
CA ALA A 152 -25.45 -14.69 7.38
C ALA A 152 -24.58 -15.63 8.26
N ARG A 153 -24.54 -16.94 7.96
CA ARG A 153 -23.66 -17.89 8.69
C ARG A 153 -22.19 -17.61 8.42
N ASP A 154 -21.86 -17.25 7.19
CA ASP A 154 -20.50 -16.94 6.76
C ASP A 154 -19.99 -15.67 7.48
N LEU A 155 -20.84 -14.67 7.58
CA LEU A 155 -20.57 -13.46 8.36
C LEU A 155 -20.37 -13.76 9.85
N SER A 156 -21.23 -14.62 10.41
CA SER A 156 -21.14 -15.05 11.81
C SER A 156 -19.84 -15.82 12.10
N PHE A 157 -19.43 -16.68 11.16
CA PHE A 157 -18.15 -17.38 11.22
C PHE A 157 -16.98 -16.39 11.19
N THR A 158 -17.01 -15.44 10.25
CA THR A 158 -15.96 -14.43 10.06
C THR A 158 -15.77 -13.59 11.32
N LEU A 159 -16.85 -13.08 11.91
CA LEU A 159 -16.76 -12.30 13.17
C LEU A 159 -16.16 -13.11 14.32
N ARG A 160 -16.56 -14.39 14.46
CA ARG A 160 -15.96 -15.29 15.49
C ARG A 160 -14.48 -15.51 15.24
N ARG A 161 -14.05 -15.65 13.98
CA ARG A 161 -12.65 -15.79 13.62
C ARG A 161 -11.85 -14.54 13.97
N ILE A 162 -12.30 -13.36 13.55
CA ILE A 162 -11.69 -12.07 13.87
C ILE A 162 -11.57 -11.90 15.39
N GLN A 163 -12.62 -12.22 16.13
CA GLN A 163 -12.59 -12.20 17.59
C GLN A 163 -11.56 -13.19 18.19
N ALA A 164 -11.44 -14.38 17.62
CA ALA A 164 -10.48 -15.39 18.08
C ALA A 164 -9.02 -14.98 17.79
N LEU A 165 -8.77 -14.25 16.70
CA LEU A 165 -7.46 -13.68 16.37
C LEU A 165 -7.10 -12.53 17.33
N GLY A 166 -8.07 -11.81 17.85
CA GLY A 166 -7.86 -10.70 18.78
C GLY A 166 -6.94 -9.64 18.19
N SER A 167 -6.04 -9.09 18.99
CA SER A 167 -5.10 -8.03 18.60
C SER A 167 -4.12 -8.39 17.47
N LEU A 168 -4.10 -9.64 17.02
CA LEU A 168 -3.34 -10.02 15.82
C LEU A 168 -4.05 -9.58 14.53
N SER A 169 -5.37 -9.39 14.59
CA SER A 169 -6.17 -8.95 13.44
C SER A 169 -6.40 -7.43 13.46
N PRO A 170 -6.05 -6.72 12.41
CA PRO A 170 -6.45 -5.31 12.24
C PRO A 170 -7.98 -5.13 12.29
N ASP A 171 -8.72 -6.09 11.74
CA ASP A 171 -10.18 -6.06 11.75
C ASP A 171 -10.75 -6.14 13.16
N TRP A 172 -10.14 -6.95 14.05
CA TRP A 172 -10.57 -7.03 15.45
C TRP A 172 -10.47 -5.69 16.14
N ILE A 173 -9.38 -4.96 15.88
CA ILE A 173 -9.19 -3.64 16.46
C ILE A 173 -10.36 -2.73 16.08
N LEU A 174 -10.72 -2.68 14.79
CA LEU A 174 -11.83 -1.87 14.29
C LEU A 174 -13.18 -2.32 14.88
N VAL A 175 -13.53 -3.60 14.73
CA VAL A 175 -14.85 -4.07 15.16
C VAL A 175 -15.01 -4.05 16.68
N SER A 176 -13.96 -4.33 17.45
CA SER A 176 -14.03 -4.31 18.92
C SER A 176 -14.19 -2.91 19.51
N GLN A 177 -13.66 -1.91 18.81
CA GLN A 177 -13.87 -0.51 19.19
C GLN A 177 -15.25 0.02 18.81
N ALA A 178 -15.84 -0.50 17.74
CA ALA A 178 -17.07 0.02 17.18
C ALA A 178 -18.32 -0.72 17.69
N LEU A 179 -18.27 -2.04 17.83
CA LEU A 179 -19.44 -2.87 18.11
C LEU A 179 -19.56 -3.26 19.58
N ASP A 180 -20.79 -3.32 20.09
CA ASP A 180 -21.11 -3.85 21.41
C ASP A 180 -22.52 -4.49 21.42
N PRO A 181 -22.62 -5.81 21.39
CA PRO A 181 -21.55 -6.81 21.26
C PRO A 181 -20.94 -6.87 19.83
N VAL A 182 -19.77 -7.50 19.68
CA VAL A 182 -19.19 -7.82 18.37
C VAL A 182 -19.99 -9.00 17.76
N ALA A 183 -21.19 -8.68 17.33
CA ALA A 183 -22.16 -9.60 16.75
C ALA A 183 -23.22 -8.81 15.98
N PHE A 184 -24.10 -9.50 15.29
CA PHE A 184 -25.28 -8.93 14.65
C PHE A 184 -26.55 -9.73 15.01
N GLU A 185 -27.69 -9.07 14.86
CA GLU A 185 -29.02 -9.68 14.98
C GLU A 185 -29.62 -9.90 13.59
N GLY A 186 -30.38 -10.96 13.42
CA GLY A 186 -31.01 -11.30 12.14
C GLY A 186 -30.34 -12.51 11.45
N PRO A 187 -30.54 -12.69 10.13
CA PRO A 187 -31.37 -11.85 9.26
C PRO A 187 -32.88 -11.98 9.52
N ASP A 188 -33.61 -10.92 9.19
CA ASP A 188 -35.06 -10.94 9.12
C ASP A 188 -35.58 -11.46 7.76
N GLN A 189 -36.92 -11.34 7.51
CA GLN A 189 -37.53 -11.82 6.26
C GLN A 189 -37.04 -11.09 5.00
N ASP A 190 -36.56 -9.85 5.16
CA ASP A 190 -36.01 -9.03 4.06
C ASP A 190 -34.49 -9.16 3.95
N ASN A 191 -33.91 -10.17 4.59
CA ASN A 191 -32.47 -10.45 4.66
C ASN A 191 -31.67 -9.30 5.29
N VAL A 192 -32.28 -8.55 6.20
CA VAL A 192 -31.66 -7.43 6.92
C VAL A 192 -31.07 -7.91 8.24
N ILE A 193 -29.81 -7.60 8.44
CA ILE A 193 -29.09 -7.80 9.70
C ILE A 193 -28.90 -6.46 10.41
N ARG A 194 -28.69 -6.51 11.71
CA ARG A 194 -28.53 -5.33 12.56
C ARG A 194 -27.29 -5.43 13.41
N PHE A 195 -26.43 -4.42 13.33
CA PHE A 195 -25.27 -4.26 14.19
C PHE A 195 -25.54 -3.18 15.22
N ARG A 196 -25.18 -3.43 16.46
CA ARG A 196 -25.20 -2.41 17.51
C ARG A 196 -23.84 -1.76 17.61
N PHE A 197 -23.78 -0.50 17.22
CA PHE A 197 -22.59 0.32 17.39
C PHE A 197 -22.60 0.98 18.77
N LYS A 198 -21.42 1.17 19.36
CA LYS A 198 -21.28 1.82 20.67
C LYS A 198 -21.84 3.23 20.63
N SER A 199 -22.43 3.67 21.75
CA SER A 199 -23.07 4.98 21.89
C SER A 199 -22.13 6.05 22.44
N ASP A 200 -20.87 5.72 22.69
CA ASP A 200 -19.83 6.64 23.17
C ASP A 200 -19.37 7.63 22.09
N ARG A 201 -19.77 7.42 20.85
CA ARG A 201 -19.49 8.31 19.73
C ARG A 201 -20.62 8.34 18.71
N ILE A 202 -20.54 9.27 17.80
CA ILE A 202 -21.45 9.40 16.68
C ILE A 202 -20.74 8.84 15.43
N TRP A 203 -21.41 7.94 14.72
CA TRP A 203 -20.84 7.24 13.58
C TRP A 203 -21.28 7.86 12.25
N THR A 204 -20.33 8.19 11.37
CA THR A 204 -20.66 8.53 9.97
C THR A 204 -20.94 7.26 9.17
N GLN A 205 -21.60 7.40 8.03
CA GLN A 205 -21.77 6.29 7.10
C GLN A 205 -20.41 5.71 6.63
N ALA A 206 -19.42 6.58 6.40
CA ALA A 206 -18.08 6.15 6.01
C ALA A 206 -17.41 5.33 7.11
N ASP A 207 -17.48 5.78 8.36
CA ASP A 207 -16.93 5.06 9.51
C ASP A 207 -17.57 3.68 9.67
N ILE A 208 -18.90 3.61 9.52
CA ILE A 208 -19.65 2.35 9.62
C ILE A 208 -19.23 1.38 8.53
N LYS A 209 -19.17 1.86 7.28
CA LYS A 209 -18.78 1.03 6.15
C LYS A 209 -17.33 0.56 6.27
N GLU A 210 -16.43 1.38 6.80
CA GLU A 210 -15.05 0.98 7.09
C GLU A 210 -15.00 -0.14 8.12
N VAL A 211 -15.64 0.03 9.28
CA VAL A 211 -15.70 -1.00 10.33
C VAL A 211 -16.21 -2.33 9.80
N LEU A 212 -17.15 -2.31 8.87
CA LEU A 212 -17.79 -3.49 8.30
C LEU A 212 -17.18 -3.92 6.94
N SER A 213 -16.02 -3.40 6.57
CA SER A 213 -15.34 -3.74 5.31
C SER A 213 -14.41 -4.95 5.40
N PHE A 214 -14.31 -5.60 6.57
CA PHE A 214 -13.53 -6.82 6.71
C PHE A 214 -13.98 -7.88 5.71
N LYS A 215 -13.01 -8.64 5.19
CA LYS A 215 -13.27 -9.66 4.17
C LYS A 215 -14.02 -10.86 4.77
N ILE A 216 -14.97 -11.40 4.05
CA ILE A 216 -15.84 -12.50 4.55
C ILE A 216 -15.31 -13.83 4.04
N LEU A 217 -15.28 -14.81 4.94
CA LEU A 217 -14.91 -16.20 4.66
C LEU A 217 -16.12 -17.12 4.80
N PRO A 218 -16.18 -18.23 4.04
CA PRO A 218 -17.23 -19.23 4.17
C PRO A 218 -17.23 -19.90 5.57
N ASP A 219 -18.41 -20.30 6.04
CA ASP A 219 -18.65 -20.80 7.40
C ASP A 219 -17.97 -22.16 7.73
N ASP A 220 -17.54 -22.90 6.71
CA ASP A 220 -16.78 -24.15 6.83
C ASP A 220 -15.27 -23.97 6.65
N SER A 221 -14.79 -22.73 6.53
CA SER A 221 -13.36 -22.45 6.46
C SER A 221 -12.66 -22.87 7.75
N PRO A 222 -11.43 -23.37 7.70
CA PRO A 222 -10.66 -23.62 8.91
C PRO A 222 -10.39 -22.31 9.66
N MET A 223 -10.45 -22.34 10.98
CA MET A 223 -10.16 -21.17 11.82
C MET A 223 -8.71 -20.67 11.63
N ASN A 224 -7.78 -21.60 11.41
CA ASN A 224 -6.37 -21.34 11.23
C ASN A 224 -5.87 -22.07 9.98
N ALA A 225 -5.80 -21.38 8.87
CA ALA A 225 -5.15 -21.84 7.65
C ALA A 225 -4.00 -20.90 7.31
N LEU A 226 -3.01 -21.42 6.58
CA LEU A 226 -1.93 -20.57 6.05
C LEU A 226 -2.37 -19.80 4.81
N ILE A 227 -3.36 -20.33 4.09
CA ILE A 227 -3.87 -19.76 2.84
C ILE A 227 -5.38 -20.01 2.78
N TYR A 228 -6.14 -18.97 2.48
CA TYR A 228 -7.55 -19.02 2.14
C TYR A 228 -7.71 -18.75 0.64
N THR A 229 -8.51 -19.55 -0.03
CA THR A 229 -8.67 -19.48 -1.50
C THR A 229 -10.12 -19.33 -1.95
N VAL A 230 -11.07 -19.46 -1.04
CA VAL A 230 -12.50 -19.41 -1.35
C VAL A 230 -13.05 -18.06 -0.93
N GLY A 231 -13.32 -17.21 -1.90
CA GLY A 231 -13.97 -15.92 -1.75
C GLY A 231 -15.18 -15.77 -2.66
N THR A 232 -15.64 -14.55 -2.84
CA THR A 232 -16.79 -14.18 -3.67
C THR A 232 -16.44 -13.13 -4.72
N ALA A 233 -15.21 -12.56 -4.69
CA ALA A 233 -14.81 -11.51 -5.59
C ALA A 233 -14.56 -12.02 -7.03
N SER A 234 -14.14 -11.15 -7.90
CA SER A 234 -14.14 -11.38 -9.35
C SER A 234 -13.16 -12.42 -9.85
N TYR A 235 -12.18 -12.84 -9.02
CA TYR A 235 -11.13 -13.78 -9.43
C TYR A 235 -11.04 -14.98 -8.51
N LEU A 236 -11.09 -16.15 -9.10
CA LEU A 236 -10.97 -17.46 -8.45
C LEU A 236 -9.52 -17.92 -8.49
N PRO A 237 -8.88 -18.17 -7.32
CA PRO A 237 -7.52 -18.70 -7.27
C PRO A 237 -7.48 -20.20 -7.61
N LEU A 238 -6.48 -20.59 -8.41
CA LEU A 238 -6.17 -22.00 -8.65
C LEU A 238 -5.14 -22.53 -7.65
N PRO A 239 -5.10 -23.86 -7.45
CA PRO A 239 -4.00 -24.48 -6.71
C PRO A 239 -2.67 -24.06 -7.34
N PRO A 240 -1.67 -23.66 -6.52
CA PRO A 240 -0.39 -23.21 -7.04
C PRO A 240 0.36 -24.34 -7.77
N ASP A 241 0.91 -24.02 -8.94
CA ASP A 241 1.72 -24.91 -9.75
C ASP A 241 3.15 -24.34 -9.86
N GLU A 242 4.17 -25.15 -9.54
CA GLU A 242 5.60 -24.76 -9.53
C GLU A 242 5.90 -23.41 -8.85
N GLY A 243 5.11 -23.04 -7.82
CA GLY A 243 5.23 -21.74 -7.15
C GLY A 243 4.48 -20.60 -7.84
N LYS A 244 3.99 -20.77 -9.05
CA LYS A 244 3.15 -19.83 -9.76
C LYS A 244 1.74 -19.89 -9.21
N ALA A 245 1.19 -18.76 -8.84
CA ALA A 245 -0.20 -18.65 -8.42
C ALA A 245 -1.04 -17.97 -9.51
N GLU A 246 -2.18 -18.53 -9.80
CA GLU A 246 -3.03 -18.10 -10.91
C GLU A 246 -4.45 -17.84 -10.40
N TYR A 247 -5.02 -16.74 -10.87
CA TYR A 247 -6.36 -16.28 -10.52
C TYR A 247 -7.13 -16.04 -11.81
N TYR A 248 -8.25 -16.69 -11.96
CA TYR A 248 -9.07 -16.62 -13.18
C TYR A 248 -10.37 -15.90 -12.89
N LYS A 249 -10.77 -15.06 -13.82
CA LYS A 249 -12.05 -14.36 -13.79
C LYS A 249 -13.20 -15.35 -13.65
N VAL A 250 -14.08 -15.13 -12.68
CA VAL A 250 -15.29 -15.95 -12.52
C VAL A 250 -16.31 -15.68 -13.61
N PRO A 251 -17.11 -16.68 -14.02
CA PRO A 251 -18.20 -16.48 -14.98
C PRO A 251 -19.17 -15.41 -14.50
N GLY A 252 -19.49 -14.45 -15.38
CA GLY A 252 -20.41 -13.35 -15.07
C GLY A 252 -19.75 -12.10 -14.47
N SER A 253 -18.46 -12.13 -14.12
CA SER A 253 -17.73 -10.92 -13.75
C SER A 253 -17.60 -9.94 -14.91
N GLN A 254 -17.68 -8.66 -14.61
CA GLN A 254 -17.55 -7.56 -15.59
C GLN A 254 -16.08 -7.21 -15.91
N ALA A 255 -15.12 -7.83 -15.23
CA ALA A 255 -13.70 -7.60 -15.46
C ALA A 255 -13.33 -7.89 -16.94
N SER A 256 -12.47 -7.04 -17.51
CA SER A 256 -11.93 -7.28 -18.87
C SER A 256 -10.74 -8.23 -18.85
N ILE A 257 -9.92 -8.12 -17.80
CA ILE A 257 -8.76 -9.00 -17.60
C ILE A 257 -9.25 -10.42 -17.24
N THR A 258 -8.79 -11.42 -17.95
CA THR A 258 -9.25 -12.81 -17.75
C THR A 258 -8.43 -13.56 -16.72
N ARG A 259 -7.17 -13.17 -16.52
CA ARG A 259 -6.21 -13.90 -15.67
C ARG A 259 -5.24 -12.96 -14.96
N VAL A 260 -5.02 -13.22 -13.68
CA VAL A 260 -3.95 -12.62 -12.88
C VAL A 260 -2.96 -13.70 -12.48
N VAL A 261 -1.69 -13.49 -12.75
CA VAL A 261 -0.61 -14.45 -12.51
C VAL A 261 0.43 -13.84 -11.59
N LEU A 262 0.77 -14.55 -10.52
CA LEU A 262 1.94 -14.25 -9.72
C LEU A 262 3.09 -15.15 -10.16
N ALA A 263 4.16 -14.55 -10.68
CA ALA A 263 5.33 -15.24 -11.17
C ALA A 263 6.44 -15.22 -10.11
N PRO A 264 6.97 -16.41 -9.69
CA PRO A 264 8.03 -16.47 -8.70
C PRO A 264 9.40 -16.13 -9.29
N PHE A 265 10.17 -15.31 -8.58
CA PHE A 265 11.56 -14.96 -8.89
C PHE A 265 12.44 -15.18 -7.68
N ILE A 266 13.74 -15.41 -7.90
CA ILE A 266 14.72 -15.58 -6.82
C ILE A 266 14.95 -14.25 -6.11
N ASP A 267 15.06 -13.17 -6.89
CA ASP A 267 15.21 -11.80 -6.43
C ASP A 267 14.66 -10.79 -7.46
N ASN A 268 14.72 -9.52 -7.17
CA ASN A 268 14.20 -8.45 -8.02
C ASN A 268 15.21 -8.00 -9.12
N SER A 269 16.40 -8.56 -9.19
CA SER A 269 17.46 -8.11 -10.12
C SER A 269 17.09 -8.31 -11.58
N THR A 270 16.23 -9.27 -11.88
CA THR A 270 15.79 -9.61 -13.24
C THR A 270 14.47 -8.97 -13.63
N TYR A 271 13.75 -8.33 -12.69
CA TYR A 271 12.39 -7.77 -12.94
C TYR A 271 12.35 -6.84 -14.15
N THR A 272 13.33 -5.98 -14.29
CA THR A 272 13.41 -5.04 -15.41
C THR A 272 13.58 -5.74 -16.75
N THR A 273 14.45 -6.76 -16.81
CA THR A 273 14.68 -7.53 -18.03
C THR A 273 13.44 -8.33 -18.41
N GLU A 274 12.78 -8.96 -17.43
CA GLU A 274 11.57 -9.74 -17.65
C GLU A 274 10.38 -8.83 -18.05
N PHE A 275 10.32 -7.64 -17.49
CA PHE A 275 9.34 -6.62 -17.89
C PHE A 275 9.58 -6.13 -19.32
N SER A 276 10.83 -5.84 -19.69
CA SER A 276 11.18 -5.40 -21.05
C SER A 276 10.99 -6.52 -22.10
N SER A 277 11.15 -7.79 -21.70
CA SER A 277 10.89 -8.93 -22.58
C SER A 277 9.42 -9.32 -22.69
N GLY A 278 8.55 -8.70 -21.89
CA GLY A 278 7.12 -8.97 -21.86
C GLY A 278 6.71 -10.22 -21.07
N ASN A 279 7.61 -10.85 -20.33
CA ASN A 279 7.27 -11.97 -19.46
C ASN A 279 6.54 -11.51 -18.19
N ILE A 280 6.78 -10.27 -17.77
CA ILE A 280 6.04 -9.53 -16.75
C ILE A 280 5.44 -8.31 -17.43
N ASN A 281 4.21 -7.95 -17.13
CA ASN A 281 3.55 -6.79 -17.73
C ASN A 281 3.04 -5.75 -16.70
N VAL A 282 3.08 -6.09 -15.41
CA VAL A 282 2.74 -5.18 -14.32
C VAL A 282 3.75 -5.32 -13.19
N LEU A 283 4.33 -4.20 -12.76
CA LEU A 283 5.15 -4.11 -11.55
C LEU A 283 4.41 -3.23 -10.55
N LEU A 284 3.95 -3.81 -9.45
CA LEU A 284 3.31 -3.10 -8.36
C LEU A 284 4.30 -2.80 -7.24
N GLU A 285 4.17 -1.64 -6.60
CA GLU A 285 4.98 -1.24 -5.43
C GLU A 285 6.48 -1.43 -5.64
N THR A 286 6.95 -0.98 -6.78
CA THR A 286 8.40 -0.91 -6.96
C THR A 286 8.94 0.12 -5.96
N PRO A 287 9.88 -0.26 -5.07
CA PRO A 287 10.50 0.69 -4.16
C PRO A 287 11.05 1.88 -4.93
N PHE A 288 10.84 3.08 -4.39
CA PHE A 288 11.23 4.31 -5.06
C PHE A 288 12.73 4.34 -5.42
N GLY A 289 13.58 3.74 -4.56
CA GLY A 289 15.02 3.63 -4.77
C GLY A 289 15.46 2.58 -5.80
N SER A 290 14.61 1.59 -6.10
CA SER A 290 14.94 0.44 -6.97
C SER A 290 14.59 0.67 -8.44
N LEU A 291 14.25 1.89 -8.83
CA LEU A 291 13.83 2.20 -10.19
C LEU A 291 14.97 2.04 -11.18
N SER A 292 14.83 1.08 -12.07
CA SER A 292 15.82 0.83 -13.12
C SER A 292 15.76 1.87 -14.24
N PRO A 293 16.91 2.26 -14.79
CA PRO A 293 17.02 3.15 -15.94
C PRO A 293 16.19 2.72 -17.16
N ILE A 294 15.98 1.42 -17.33
CA ILE A 294 15.29 0.84 -18.50
C ILE A 294 13.80 1.21 -18.51
N LEU A 295 13.19 1.38 -17.33
CA LEU A 295 11.79 1.76 -17.22
C LEU A 295 11.54 3.26 -17.53
N SER A 296 12.57 4.04 -17.70
CA SER A 296 12.49 5.47 -18.03
C SER A 296 12.26 5.76 -19.53
N ASP A 297 12.51 4.79 -20.41
CA ASP A 297 12.36 4.95 -21.84
C ASP A 297 11.04 4.32 -22.31
N SER A 298 10.09 5.13 -22.50
CA SER A 298 8.67 4.89 -22.34
C SER A 298 7.87 4.57 -23.60
N THR A 299 8.50 4.14 -24.64
CA THR A 299 7.74 3.67 -25.80
C THR A 299 7.01 2.37 -25.53
N GLU A 300 7.45 1.60 -24.53
CA GLU A 300 6.93 0.26 -24.22
C GLU A 300 6.21 0.16 -22.87
N SER A 301 6.23 1.22 -22.06
CA SER A 301 5.61 1.21 -20.73
C SER A 301 5.10 2.58 -20.29
N PHE A 302 4.20 2.58 -19.31
CA PHE A 302 3.80 3.79 -18.61
C PHE A 302 3.78 3.56 -17.09
N THR A 303 3.89 4.65 -16.36
CA THR A 303 3.91 4.62 -14.90
C THR A 303 2.64 5.22 -14.34
N LYS A 304 2.11 4.61 -13.30
CA LYS A 304 1.08 5.19 -12.43
C LYS A 304 1.66 5.43 -11.06
N SER A 305 1.36 6.58 -10.49
CA SER A 305 1.74 6.93 -9.11
C SER A 305 0.49 7.26 -8.33
N SER A 306 0.50 6.91 -7.07
CA SER A 306 -0.51 7.33 -6.11
C SER A 306 0.17 7.87 -4.85
N ILE A 307 -0.51 8.78 -4.16
CA ILE A 307 -0.09 9.23 -2.83
C ILE A 307 -0.54 8.14 -1.86
N SER A 308 0.42 7.52 -1.16
CA SER A 308 0.06 6.53 -0.15
C SER A 308 -0.35 7.21 1.16
N THR A 309 -1.09 6.51 1.99
CA THR A 309 -1.38 6.94 3.37
C THR A 309 -0.17 6.83 4.30
N THR A 310 0.88 6.15 3.84
CA THR A 310 2.14 6.06 4.58
C THR A 310 2.96 7.32 4.35
N PHE A 311 3.40 7.94 5.44
CA PHE A 311 4.23 9.14 5.38
C PHE A 311 5.35 9.12 6.41
N PHE A 312 6.43 9.81 6.11
CA PHE A 312 7.52 10.03 7.03
C PHE A 312 7.25 11.20 7.97
N ALA A 313 7.58 10.99 9.25
CA ALA A 313 7.56 12.01 10.27
C ALA A 313 8.79 11.91 11.18
N VAL A 314 9.15 13.01 11.80
CA VAL A 314 10.11 13.04 12.91
C VAL A 314 9.37 13.48 14.16
N LEU A 315 9.10 12.55 15.07
CA LEU A 315 8.35 12.77 16.30
C LEU A 315 9.30 13.25 17.41
N PHE A 316 8.94 14.30 18.13
CA PHE A 316 9.80 14.91 19.13
C PHE A 316 9.53 14.35 20.53
N ASN A 317 10.59 14.05 21.26
CA ASN A 317 10.51 13.57 22.63
C ASN A 317 10.34 14.77 23.59
N THR A 318 9.15 14.90 24.19
CA THR A 318 8.79 16.01 25.05
C THR A 318 9.46 15.97 26.43
N GLU A 319 10.01 14.82 26.85
CA GLU A 319 10.83 14.72 28.06
C GLU A 319 12.20 15.36 27.90
N ARG A 320 12.72 15.41 26.66
CA ARG A 320 14.08 15.83 26.37
C ARG A 320 14.18 17.19 25.69
N LEU A 321 13.13 17.60 24.98
CA LEU A 321 13.08 18.85 24.23
C LEU A 321 11.98 19.76 24.78
N SER A 322 12.36 20.96 25.19
CA SER A 322 11.39 22.01 25.52
C SER A 322 10.57 22.42 24.29
N ARG A 323 9.42 23.06 24.50
CA ARG A 323 8.58 23.58 23.40
C ARG A 323 9.37 24.51 22.46
N GLU A 324 10.17 25.41 23.01
CA GLU A 324 11.02 26.29 22.22
C GLU A 324 12.02 25.52 21.35
N GLN A 325 12.68 24.50 21.93
CA GLN A 325 13.57 23.62 21.17
C GLN A 325 12.85 22.83 20.08
N ARG A 326 11.64 22.35 20.34
CA ARG A 326 10.82 21.64 19.34
C ARG A 326 10.43 22.55 18.20
N ILE A 327 10.03 23.80 18.47
CA ILE A 327 9.72 24.80 17.44
C ILE A 327 10.95 25.04 16.55
N GLU A 328 12.11 25.27 17.14
CA GLU A 328 13.32 25.53 16.36
C GLU A 328 13.82 24.28 15.62
N LEU A 329 13.62 23.09 16.19
CA LEU A 329 13.92 21.83 15.51
C LEU A 329 12.99 21.59 14.31
N ARG A 330 11.70 21.91 14.42
CA ARG A 330 10.74 21.83 13.29
C ARG A 330 11.16 22.76 12.15
N LYS A 331 11.63 23.98 12.45
CA LYS A 331 12.16 24.90 11.44
C LYS A 331 13.43 24.37 10.77
N LEU A 332 14.29 23.71 11.55
CA LEU A 332 15.49 23.07 11.02
C LEU A 332 15.17 21.88 10.10
N LEU A 333 14.14 21.12 10.46
CA LEU A 333 13.64 19.96 9.70
C LEU A 333 12.54 20.38 8.70
N ASP A 334 12.76 21.44 7.94
CA ASP A 334 11.79 21.93 6.94
C ASP A 334 11.39 20.81 5.98
N SER A 335 10.11 20.42 6.01
CA SER A 335 9.57 19.33 5.21
C SER A 335 9.78 19.53 3.71
N ARG A 336 9.75 20.77 3.21
CA ARG A 336 9.98 21.09 1.80
C ARG A 336 11.41 20.79 1.39
N ILE A 337 12.38 21.17 2.23
CA ILE A 337 13.81 20.92 1.96
C ILE A 337 14.08 19.42 2.03
N LEU A 338 13.57 18.73 3.04
CA LEU A 338 13.76 17.30 3.21
C LEU A 338 13.11 16.51 2.08
N THR A 339 11.89 16.87 1.69
CA THR A 339 11.18 16.25 0.56
C THR A 339 11.95 16.46 -0.75
N ASP A 340 12.36 17.69 -1.03
CA ASP A 340 13.15 18.00 -2.23
C ASP A 340 14.46 17.19 -2.27
N ARG A 341 15.13 17.07 -1.15
CA ARG A 341 16.36 16.27 -1.05
C ARG A 341 16.08 14.79 -1.23
N PHE A 342 15.04 14.25 -0.60
CA PHE A 342 14.67 12.85 -0.71
C PHE A 342 14.37 12.45 -2.16
N PHE A 343 13.54 13.21 -2.85
CA PHE A 343 13.20 12.94 -4.25
C PHE A 343 14.34 13.24 -5.24
N LYS A 344 15.35 13.98 -4.83
CA LYS A 344 16.56 14.24 -5.63
C LYS A 344 17.73 13.31 -5.31
N VAL A 345 17.69 12.59 -4.20
CA VAL A 345 18.65 11.55 -3.85
C VAL A 345 18.36 10.34 -4.73
N GLY A 346 18.98 10.24 -5.83
CA GLY A 346 18.81 9.13 -6.74
C GLY A 346 19.71 9.28 -7.94
N THR A 347 19.83 8.21 -8.70
CA THR A 347 20.52 8.27 -10.00
C THR A 347 19.79 9.27 -10.92
N PRO A 348 20.46 9.86 -11.91
CA PRO A 348 19.79 10.71 -12.91
C PRO A 348 18.56 10.03 -13.54
N GLN A 349 18.59 8.71 -13.69
CA GLN A 349 17.49 7.91 -14.24
C GLN A 349 16.29 7.82 -13.27
N GLN A 350 16.50 7.69 -11.99
CA GLN A 350 15.43 7.72 -10.97
C GLN A 350 14.72 9.08 -10.95
N ARG A 351 15.46 10.17 -11.19
CA ARG A 351 14.87 11.51 -11.31
C ARG A 351 13.97 11.63 -12.54
N HIS A 352 14.33 11.00 -13.66
CA HIS A 352 13.54 11.03 -14.90
C HIS A 352 12.15 10.41 -14.73
N ILE A 353 11.96 9.47 -13.84
CA ILE A 353 10.65 8.82 -13.67
C ILE A 353 9.63 9.77 -13.04
N LEU A 354 10.04 10.59 -12.08
CA LEU A 354 9.17 11.65 -11.54
C LEU A 354 8.98 12.80 -12.53
N ASP A 355 9.97 13.08 -13.36
CA ASP A 355 9.90 14.08 -14.44
C ASP A 355 9.06 13.60 -15.64
N TYR A 356 8.88 12.29 -15.78
CA TYR A 356 8.41 11.64 -16.99
C TYR A 356 6.97 12.04 -17.41
N LYS A 357 6.10 12.39 -16.49
CA LYS A 357 4.69 12.76 -16.79
C LYS A 357 4.38 14.25 -16.72
N GLY A 358 5.34 15.11 -16.91
CA GLY A 358 5.11 16.55 -16.85
C GLY A 358 4.92 17.08 -15.42
N ASN A 359 5.01 16.23 -14.41
CA ASN A 359 5.07 16.61 -13.00
C ASN A 359 6.46 17.08 -12.60
N ARG A 360 7.14 17.74 -13.52
CA ARG A 360 8.47 18.31 -13.27
C ARG A 360 8.43 19.16 -12.02
N ASN A 361 9.08 18.68 -10.97
CA ASN A 361 9.30 19.40 -9.71
C ASN A 361 8.07 19.61 -8.82
N ASN A 362 6.95 18.94 -9.04
CA ASN A 362 5.81 19.11 -8.15
C ASN A 362 5.79 18.05 -7.04
N TYR A 363 6.84 18.03 -6.22
CA TYR A 363 6.85 17.25 -4.98
C TYR A 363 5.90 17.85 -3.92
N ALA A 364 5.29 18.99 -4.23
CA ALA A 364 4.35 19.65 -3.33
C ALA A 364 3.18 18.73 -2.93
N ASP A 365 2.70 17.91 -3.85
CA ASP A 365 1.60 16.98 -3.60
C ASP A 365 1.93 15.87 -2.58
N TYR A 366 3.22 15.61 -2.35
CA TYR A 366 3.68 14.62 -1.37
C TYR A 366 4.04 15.21 -0.02
N ILE A 367 4.15 16.54 0.09
CA ILE A 367 4.52 17.20 1.35
C ILE A 367 3.34 17.10 2.32
N ASN A 368 3.63 16.60 3.51
CA ASN A 368 2.71 16.65 4.63
C ASN A 368 3.02 17.85 5.51
N SER A 369 2.00 18.60 5.84
CA SER A 369 2.10 19.74 6.75
C SER A 369 1.45 19.48 8.10
N SER A 370 0.85 18.33 8.25
CA SER A 370 0.03 17.97 9.38
C SER A 370 0.25 16.51 9.79
N VAL A 371 -0.25 16.18 10.95
CA VAL A 371 -0.44 14.79 11.39
C VAL A 371 -1.35 13.99 10.43
N PHE A 372 -2.16 14.68 9.67
CA PHE A 372 -2.99 14.07 8.63
C PHE A 372 -2.22 13.98 7.31
N PRO A 373 -2.18 12.84 6.64
CA PRO A 373 -1.65 12.78 5.28
C PRO A 373 -2.58 13.52 4.33
N SER A 374 -1.98 14.11 3.31
CA SER A 374 -2.70 14.87 2.29
C SER A 374 -3.77 14.06 1.53
N SER A 375 -3.69 12.73 1.58
CA SER A 375 -4.68 11.81 0.99
C SER A 375 -5.93 11.60 1.84
N SER A 376 -6.01 12.12 3.05
CA SER A 376 -7.19 11.95 3.93
C SER A 376 -8.37 12.76 3.46
N TYR A 377 -9.55 12.14 3.35
CA TYR A 377 -10.77 12.78 2.82
C TYR A 377 -11.35 13.88 3.70
N TYR A 378 -10.94 13.96 4.95
CA TYR A 378 -11.36 14.99 5.91
C TYR A 378 -10.32 16.10 6.10
N VAL A 379 -9.23 16.07 5.36
CA VAL A 379 -8.27 17.17 5.31
C VAL A 379 -8.74 18.17 4.27
N ASP A 380 -8.98 19.41 4.71
CA ASP A 380 -9.28 20.50 3.81
C ASP A 380 -7.99 21.20 3.30
N GLU A 381 -8.13 22.05 2.29
CA GLU A 381 -6.99 22.76 1.69
C GLU A 381 -6.30 23.69 2.70
N GLU A 382 -6.99 24.18 3.71
CA GLU A 382 -6.43 25.09 4.73
C GLU A 382 -5.44 24.36 5.63
N ILE A 383 -5.67 23.08 5.94
CA ILE A 383 -4.74 22.26 6.71
C ILE A 383 -3.44 22.03 5.92
N VAL A 384 -3.53 21.85 4.62
CA VAL A 384 -2.39 21.57 3.74
C VAL A 384 -1.47 22.80 3.59
N VAL A 385 -2.02 24.00 3.63
CA VAL A 385 -1.31 25.25 3.34
C VAL A 385 -0.52 25.81 4.53
N ALA A 386 -0.82 25.41 5.74
CA ALA A 386 -0.23 25.95 6.97
C ALA A 386 1.25 25.61 7.20
N THR A 387 1.98 25.23 6.18
CA THR A 387 3.37 24.82 6.24
C THR A 387 4.33 25.97 6.01
N GLY A 388 4.91 26.46 6.98
CA GLY A 388 6.15 27.17 6.79
C GLY A 388 6.22 28.49 7.48
N ASP A 389 6.64 28.40 8.69
CA ASP A 389 7.41 29.48 9.26
C ASP A 389 8.69 29.63 8.41
N SER A 390 8.71 30.64 7.56
CA SER A 390 9.85 30.95 6.68
C SER A 390 11.04 31.53 7.46
N THR A 391 10.97 31.55 8.77
CA THR A 391 12.04 32.05 9.63
C THR A 391 13.16 31.02 9.78
N LEU A 392 14.39 31.49 9.72
CA LEU A 392 15.56 30.63 9.95
C LEU A 392 15.57 30.11 11.38
N PRO A 393 15.95 28.83 11.61
CA PRO A 393 16.01 28.26 12.94
C PRO A 393 17.07 28.97 13.80
N ASN A 394 16.70 29.23 15.05
CA ASN A 394 17.64 29.74 16.05
C ASN A 394 18.43 28.57 16.65
N LEU A 395 19.63 28.34 16.12
CA LEU A 395 20.47 27.22 16.53
C LEU A 395 20.99 27.33 17.98
N SER A 396 20.95 28.51 18.58
CA SER A 396 21.41 28.68 19.96
C SER A 396 20.46 28.09 21.01
N VAL A 397 19.21 27.86 20.62
CA VAL A 397 18.18 27.23 21.46
C VAL A 397 18.30 25.70 21.43
N LEU A 398 18.76 25.15 20.32
CA LEU A 398 18.90 23.71 20.13
C LEU A 398 20.10 23.16 20.92
N PRO A 399 20.04 21.88 21.34
CA PRO A 399 21.22 21.17 21.81
C PRO A 399 22.34 21.20 20.77
N ASP A 400 23.60 21.08 21.23
CA ASP A 400 24.74 21.02 20.29
C ASP A 400 24.59 19.90 19.27
N THR A 401 23.97 18.81 19.67
CA THR A 401 23.62 17.70 18.79
C THR A 401 22.26 17.13 19.17
N VAL A 402 21.32 17.15 18.25
CA VAL A 402 20.01 16.49 18.37
C VAL A 402 20.14 15.05 17.90
N GLN A 403 19.78 14.12 18.78
CA GLN A 403 19.85 12.67 18.51
C GLN A 403 18.55 12.19 17.86
N ILE A 404 18.56 12.00 16.54
CA ILE A 404 17.44 11.36 15.84
C ILE A 404 17.69 9.86 15.75
N ARG A 405 16.70 9.05 16.12
CA ARG A 405 16.75 7.60 16.01
C ARG A 405 15.70 7.10 15.03
N ALA A 406 15.97 5.97 14.39
CA ALA A 406 15.00 5.30 13.51
C ALA A 406 14.97 3.80 13.80
N CYS A 407 13.77 3.26 13.98
CA CYS A 407 13.55 1.83 13.95
C CYS A 407 13.14 1.45 12.53
N VAL A 408 14.07 0.88 11.78
CA VAL A 408 13.88 0.63 10.36
C VAL A 408 12.88 -0.49 10.15
N ASN A 409 11.76 -0.17 9.52
CA ASN A 409 10.82 -1.17 9.01
C ASN A 409 11.38 -1.76 7.71
N TYR A 410 11.37 -3.08 7.58
CA TYR A 410 11.88 -3.76 6.38
C TYR A 410 11.20 -3.32 5.08
N GLY A 411 9.91 -2.98 5.12
CA GLY A 411 9.16 -2.50 3.96
C GLY A 411 9.64 -1.16 3.39
N PHE A 412 10.37 -0.36 4.20
CA PHE A 412 10.85 0.98 3.81
C PHE A 412 12.34 1.16 4.10
N ARG A 413 13.10 0.07 4.00
CA ARG A 413 14.52 0.06 4.40
C ARG A 413 15.36 1.05 3.61
N GLU A 414 15.14 1.15 2.31
CA GLU A 414 15.88 2.06 1.43
C GLU A 414 15.54 3.51 1.75
N GLU A 415 14.26 3.82 1.88
CA GLU A 415 13.77 5.15 2.22
C GLU A 415 14.29 5.63 3.58
N TYR A 416 14.33 4.76 4.58
CA TYR A 416 14.97 5.08 5.87
C TYR A 416 16.47 5.37 5.71
N THR A 417 17.17 4.60 4.89
CA THR A 417 18.60 4.81 4.64
C THR A 417 18.86 6.15 3.98
N ASP A 418 18.06 6.51 3.00
CA ASP A 418 18.13 7.79 2.32
C ASP A 418 17.81 8.95 3.28
N MET A 419 16.75 8.82 4.07
CA MET A 419 16.39 9.83 5.06
C MET A 419 17.47 10.02 6.14
N LEU A 420 18.05 8.94 6.65
CA LEU A 420 19.16 9.01 7.61
C LEU A 420 20.39 9.71 7.00
N THR A 421 20.66 9.48 5.72
CA THR A 421 21.74 10.15 4.98
C THR A 421 21.45 11.66 4.85
N ILE A 422 20.24 12.03 4.46
CA ILE A 422 19.80 13.43 4.33
C ILE A 422 19.86 14.15 5.67
N LEU A 423 19.37 13.52 6.74
CA LEU A 423 19.38 14.11 8.09
C LEU A 423 20.80 14.31 8.66
N ASN A 424 21.76 13.49 8.25
CA ASN A 424 23.17 13.65 8.62
C ASN A 424 23.94 14.63 7.72
N ASP A 425 23.34 15.12 6.64
CA ASP A 425 23.99 16.10 5.77
C ASP A 425 24.06 17.49 6.45
N PRO A 426 25.26 18.01 6.75
CA PRO A 426 25.41 19.33 7.36
C PRO A 426 24.83 20.48 6.54
N SER A 427 24.71 20.33 5.21
CA SER A 427 24.10 21.33 4.35
C SER A 427 22.59 21.45 4.56
N VAL A 428 21.95 20.38 5.05
CA VAL A 428 20.52 20.32 5.35
C VAL A 428 20.26 20.69 6.82
N THR A 429 20.96 20.06 7.75
CA THR A 429 20.71 20.17 9.19
C THR A 429 21.68 21.10 9.92
N ARG A 430 22.52 21.82 9.16
CA ARG A 430 23.54 22.73 9.72
C ARG A 430 24.48 22.05 10.72
N GLY A 431 24.67 20.73 10.61
CA GLY A 431 25.50 19.91 11.50
C GLY A 431 24.93 19.71 12.89
N ARG A 432 23.67 20.06 13.13
CA ARG A 432 23.02 19.93 14.45
C ARG A 432 22.35 18.58 14.69
N VAL A 433 22.28 17.71 13.70
CA VAL A 433 21.58 16.43 13.79
C VAL A 433 22.57 15.26 13.67
N ARG A 434 22.35 14.24 14.50
CA ARG A 434 22.97 12.92 14.37
C ARG A 434 21.87 11.86 14.30
N ALA A 435 21.61 11.37 13.09
CA ALA A 435 20.58 10.39 12.81
C ALA A 435 21.18 8.98 12.67
N LEU A 436 20.63 7.99 13.39
CA LEU A 436 21.11 6.61 13.37
C LEU A 436 19.93 5.62 13.45
N ALA A 437 20.05 4.51 12.73
CA ALA A 437 19.19 3.35 12.94
C ALA A 437 19.54 2.67 14.28
N VAL A 438 18.51 2.25 15.02
CA VAL A 438 18.63 1.60 16.32
C VAL A 438 17.62 0.46 16.46
N GLY A 439 17.84 -0.42 17.43
CA GLY A 439 16.88 -1.46 17.80
C GLY A 439 15.71 -0.92 18.63
N ASN A 440 14.67 -1.73 18.76
CA ASN A 440 13.46 -1.39 19.51
C ASN A 440 13.72 -1.03 20.98
N ASP A 441 14.71 -1.66 21.62
CA ASP A 441 15.00 -1.42 23.02
C ASP A 441 15.38 0.04 23.33
N ASP A 442 16.15 0.68 22.45
CA ASP A 442 16.53 2.08 22.62
C ASP A 442 15.32 3.02 22.45
N ILE A 443 14.38 2.65 21.58
CA ILE A 443 13.14 3.40 21.38
C ILE A 443 12.22 3.25 22.58
N ILE A 444 12.01 2.03 23.06
CA ILE A 444 11.21 1.76 24.26
C ILE A 444 11.76 2.52 25.47
N GLN A 445 13.07 2.59 25.60
CA GLN A 445 13.74 3.32 26.71
C GLN A 445 13.78 4.84 26.52
N GLY A 446 13.24 5.38 25.41
CA GLY A 446 13.23 6.82 25.14
C GLY A 446 14.60 7.44 24.92
N LYS A 447 15.59 6.66 24.45
CA LYS A 447 16.96 7.13 24.20
C LYS A 447 17.09 7.89 22.88
N TYR A 448 16.25 8.88 22.67
CA TYR A 448 16.24 9.75 21.49
C TYR A 448 15.72 11.13 21.87
N ASP A 449 16.18 12.15 21.17
CA ASP A 449 15.58 13.49 21.21
C ASP A 449 14.43 13.58 20.21
N ALA A 450 14.55 12.86 19.08
CA ALA A 450 13.49 12.70 18.10
C ALA A 450 13.55 11.33 17.43
N LEU A 451 12.39 10.87 16.93
CA LEU A 451 12.22 9.57 16.28
C LEU A 451 11.80 9.76 14.83
N LEU A 452 12.63 9.32 13.89
CA LEU A 452 12.23 9.17 12.48
C LEU A 452 11.38 7.91 12.32
N ILE A 453 10.18 8.05 11.83
CA ILE A 453 9.22 6.97 11.66
C ILE A 453 8.47 7.10 10.34
N ALA A 454 8.16 5.97 9.71
CA ALA A 454 7.12 5.87 8.69
C ALA A 454 5.82 5.50 9.39
N ILE A 455 4.85 6.40 9.34
CA ILE A 455 3.51 6.19 9.88
C ILE A 455 2.67 5.63 8.75
N SER A 456 2.17 4.40 8.94
CA SER A 456 1.26 3.75 7.99
C SER A 456 -0.15 3.82 8.52
N GLY A 457 -1.05 4.34 7.69
CA GLY A 457 -2.47 4.37 8.01
C GLY A 457 -3.10 2.97 8.03
N TYR A 458 -4.09 2.78 8.89
CA TYR A 458 -4.99 1.65 8.81
C TYR A 458 -5.88 1.84 7.59
N ARG A 459 -5.83 0.88 6.64
CA ARG A 459 -6.76 0.79 5.51
C ARG A 459 -7.14 2.14 4.88
N SER A 460 -6.26 3.16 4.98
CA SER A 460 -6.43 4.44 4.33
C SER A 460 -7.43 5.43 4.94
N ASN A 461 -8.14 5.04 5.95
CA ASN A 461 -8.97 5.96 6.69
C ASN A 461 -8.28 6.29 8.02
N PHE A 462 -8.04 7.57 8.26
CA PHE A 462 -7.38 8.10 9.45
C PHE A 462 -8.28 8.13 10.69
N LEU A 463 -9.46 7.54 10.62
CA LEU A 463 -10.39 7.51 11.73
C LEU A 463 -9.75 6.97 13.02
N PHE A 464 -9.02 5.85 12.89
CA PHE A 464 -8.34 5.21 14.01
C PHE A 464 -6.86 5.59 14.11
N ASP A 465 -6.26 5.96 12.99
CA ASP A 465 -4.84 6.32 12.93
C ASP A 465 -4.52 7.62 13.65
N LEU A 466 -5.45 8.55 13.70
CA LEU A 466 -5.25 9.77 14.47
C LEU A 466 -4.96 9.45 15.95
N TYR A 467 -5.60 8.45 16.51
CA TYR A 467 -5.25 7.96 17.83
C TYR A 467 -3.89 7.28 17.85
N ASP A 468 -3.59 6.43 16.88
CA ASP A 468 -2.35 5.67 16.83
C ASP A 468 -1.11 6.58 16.74
N VAL A 469 -1.24 7.77 16.17
CA VAL A 469 -0.19 8.79 16.16
C VAL A 469 0.11 9.32 17.56
N PHE A 470 -0.92 9.67 18.32
CA PHE A 470 -0.74 10.26 19.65
C PHE A 470 -0.69 9.22 20.76
N MET A 471 -1.43 8.14 20.59
CA MET A 471 -1.66 7.13 21.61
C MET A 471 -1.95 5.80 20.96
N ARG A 472 -1.72 4.70 21.66
CA ARG A 472 -1.98 3.37 21.17
C ARG A 472 -3.24 2.76 21.74
N GLU A 473 -3.91 1.98 20.90
CA GLU A 473 -4.97 1.06 21.28
C GLU A 473 -4.54 -0.04 22.25
N PRO A 474 -5.48 -0.69 22.94
CA PRO A 474 -6.94 -0.50 22.90
C PRO A 474 -7.46 0.53 23.92
N ASP A 475 -6.60 1.07 24.73
CA ASP A 475 -6.98 1.86 25.91
C ASP A 475 -7.25 3.32 25.58
N LEU A 476 -7.05 3.69 24.34
CA LEU A 476 -7.04 5.06 23.93
C LEU A 476 -8.39 5.76 24.03
N ALA A 477 -9.45 5.14 23.54
CA ALA A 477 -10.78 5.70 23.65
C ALA A 477 -11.20 5.88 25.11
N THR A 478 -10.92 4.87 25.94
CA THR A 478 -11.17 4.93 27.38
C THR A 478 -10.35 6.03 28.05
N TYR A 479 -9.06 6.12 27.72
CA TYR A 479 -8.21 7.17 28.25
C TYR A 479 -8.66 8.56 27.82
N THR A 480 -9.01 8.73 26.54
CA THR A 480 -9.48 10.03 26.01
C THR A 480 -10.79 10.47 26.69
N ILE A 481 -11.74 9.55 26.85
CA ILE A 481 -13.00 9.83 27.55
C ILE A 481 -12.73 10.22 29.00
N ALA A 482 -11.89 9.46 29.70
CA ALA A 482 -11.52 9.74 31.08
C ALA A 482 -10.76 11.08 31.21
N LEU A 483 -9.90 11.42 30.25
CA LEU A 483 -9.20 12.69 30.20
C LEU A 483 -10.15 13.87 30.02
N VAL A 484 -11.16 13.74 29.13
CA VAL A 484 -12.21 14.75 28.95
C VAL A 484 -13.02 14.95 30.23
N ALA A 485 -13.31 13.87 30.96
CA ALA A 485 -13.95 13.93 32.27
C ALA A 485 -13.07 14.51 33.39
N GLY A 486 -11.76 14.60 33.18
CA GLY A 486 -10.79 15.11 34.14
C GLY A 486 -10.37 14.14 35.23
N THR A 487 -11.07 13.00 35.38
CA THR A 487 -10.77 11.98 36.38
C THR A 487 -11.13 10.60 35.86
N ASP A 488 -10.51 9.55 36.40
CA ASP A 488 -11.04 8.18 36.26
C ASP A 488 -12.36 8.06 37.05
N GLY A 489 -13.10 7.00 36.88
CA GLY A 489 -14.37 6.78 37.58
C GLY A 489 -14.28 6.81 39.12
N THR A 490 -13.10 6.87 39.71
CA THR A 490 -12.87 6.95 41.16
C THR A 490 -12.60 8.38 41.65
N GLY A 491 -12.54 9.36 40.75
CA GLY A 491 -12.18 10.74 41.06
C GLY A 491 -10.66 11.00 41.13
N ALA A 492 -9.84 9.98 40.86
CA ALA A 492 -8.40 10.16 40.76
C ALA A 492 -7.98 10.74 39.40
N PRO A 493 -6.83 11.45 39.33
CA PRO A 493 -6.28 11.88 38.06
C PRO A 493 -6.08 10.70 37.12
N VAL A 494 -6.42 10.86 35.85
CA VAL A 494 -6.25 9.81 34.85
C VAL A 494 -4.77 9.52 34.65
N ALA A 495 -4.39 8.25 34.78
CA ALA A 495 -3.06 7.77 34.45
C ALA A 495 -3.02 7.19 33.02
N LEU A 496 -1.89 7.33 32.34
CA LEU A 496 -1.69 6.68 31.05
C LEU A 496 -1.73 5.15 31.21
N PRO A 497 -2.36 4.43 30.30
CA PRO A 497 -2.32 2.97 30.27
C PRO A 497 -0.88 2.44 30.23
N ALA A 498 -0.63 1.29 30.83
CA ALA A 498 0.71 0.69 30.84
C ALA A 498 1.21 0.35 29.43
N SER A 499 0.34 -0.09 28.56
CA SER A 499 0.63 -0.34 27.15
C SER A 499 1.08 0.92 26.40
N PHE A 500 0.48 2.04 26.72
CA PHE A 500 0.84 3.34 26.17
C PHE A 500 2.21 3.81 26.68
N GLN A 501 2.49 3.65 27.95
CA GLN A 501 3.78 4.04 28.54
C GLN A 501 4.95 3.23 27.99
N SER A 502 4.74 1.95 27.66
CA SER A 502 5.84 1.03 27.37
C SER A 502 6.23 0.95 25.89
N THR A 503 5.33 1.16 24.92
CA THR A 503 5.61 0.76 23.54
C THR A 503 5.42 1.80 22.46
N LYS A 504 4.45 2.72 22.58
CA LYS A 504 4.17 3.69 21.50
C LYS A 504 3.97 5.14 21.95
N ASN A 505 4.29 5.47 23.18
CA ASN A 505 4.34 6.86 23.60
C ASN A 505 5.61 7.53 23.05
N PHE A 506 5.71 7.64 21.72
CA PHE A 506 6.89 8.17 21.05
C PHE A 506 7.14 9.64 21.36
N PHE A 507 6.09 10.40 21.63
CA PHE A 507 6.19 11.79 22.08
C PHE A 507 6.55 11.94 23.54
N ARG A 508 6.43 10.89 24.36
CA ARG A 508 6.59 10.95 25.81
C ARG A 508 5.65 11.98 26.46
N LEU A 509 4.36 11.92 26.11
CA LEU A 509 3.36 12.90 26.55
C LEU A 509 3.16 12.99 28.07
N ASP A 510 3.61 11.99 28.82
CA ASP A 510 3.57 12.01 30.30
C ASP A 510 4.30 13.22 30.87
N ALA A 511 5.43 13.60 30.29
CA ALA A 511 6.16 14.79 30.71
C ALA A 511 5.35 16.07 30.54
N MET A 512 4.50 16.15 29.53
CA MET A 512 3.64 17.30 29.29
C MET A 512 2.47 17.38 30.28
N ARG A 513 2.00 16.24 30.79
CA ARG A 513 0.89 16.19 31.76
C ARG A 513 1.26 16.78 33.11
N GLU A 514 2.51 16.72 33.51
CA GLU A 514 3.01 17.26 34.76
C GLU A 514 3.63 18.66 34.62
N GLY A 515 3.79 19.11 33.36
CA GLY A 515 4.46 20.35 33.00
C GLY A 515 3.54 21.51 32.66
N PRO A 516 4.12 22.64 32.25
CA PRO A 516 3.37 23.84 31.86
C PRO A 516 2.48 23.64 30.62
N GLU A 517 2.71 22.59 29.83
CA GLU A 517 1.94 22.29 28.61
C GLU A 517 0.74 21.35 28.87
N ARG A 518 0.43 21.07 30.15
CA ARG A 518 -0.68 20.16 30.51
C ARG A 518 -2.01 20.56 29.87
N ALA A 519 -2.36 21.84 29.92
CA ALA A 519 -3.62 22.31 29.37
C ALA A 519 -3.69 22.13 27.84
N ASP A 520 -2.57 22.31 27.14
CA ASP A 520 -2.51 22.16 25.69
C ASP A 520 -2.70 20.69 25.30
N ILE A 521 -2.04 19.74 25.97
CA ILE A 521 -2.22 18.31 25.65
C ILE A 521 -3.61 17.81 26.01
N GLU A 522 -4.19 18.25 27.13
CA GLU A 522 -5.56 17.91 27.49
C GLU A 522 -6.56 18.42 26.43
N THR A 523 -6.35 19.64 25.95
CA THR A 523 -7.16 20.22 24.87
C THR A 523 -6.97 19.48 23.54
N LEU A 524 -5.73 19.12 23.18
CA LEU A 524 -5.44 18.35 21.97
C LEU A 524 -6.20 17.02 22.00
N LEU A 525 -6.14 16.30 23.09
CA LEU A 525 -6.84 15.02 23.23
C LEU A 525 -8.37 15.18 23.25
N GLN A 526 -8.89 16.30 23.75
CA GLN A 526 -10.31 16.62 23.61
C GLN A 526 -10.71 16.83 22.13
N TYR A 527 -9.87 17.50 21.34
CA TYR A 527 -10.14 17.67 19.91
C TYR A 527 -10.03 16.33 19.15
N VAL A 528 -9.05 15.49 19.50
CA VAL A 528 -8.96 14.13 18.96
C VAL A 528 -10.21 13.33 19.29
N HIS A 529 -10.69 13.40 20.52
CA HIS A 529 -11.95 12.77 20.92
C HIS A 529 -13.16 13.36 20.17
N GLY A 530 -13.22 14.69 20.03
CA GLY A 530 -14.25 15.36 19.26
C GLY A 530 -14.29 14.89 17.80
N PHE A 531 -13.12 14.78 17.17
CA PHE A 531 -12.96 14.22 15.83
C PHE A 531 -13.56 12.81 15.74
N MET A 532 -13.24 11.95 16.71
CA MET A 532 -13.74 10.57 16.76
C MET A 532 -15.24 10.48 17.07
N SER A 533 -15.80 11.48 17.72
CA SER A 533 -17.18 11.47 18.25
C SER A 533 -18.20 12.11 17.32
N THR A 534 -17.81 12.63 16.16
CA THR A 534 -18.73 13.31 15.24
C THR A 534 -19.12 12.46 14.03
N ARG A 535 -20.36 12.58 13.56
CA ARG A 535 -20.91 11.95 12.35
C ARG A 535 -20.67 12.75 11.08
N PHE A 536 -20.52 14.05 11.21
CA PHE A 536 -20.57 14.96 10.08
C PHE A 536 -19.15 15.24 9.59
N ILE A 537 -18.94 15.12 8.27
CA ILE A 537 -17.64 15.40 7.65
C ILE A 537 -17.18 16.82 7.97
N GLY A 538 -18.09 17.81 7.94
CA GLY A 538 -17.74 19.18 8.30
C GLY A 538 -17.23 19.34 9.73
N ASP A 539 -17.85 18.64 10.68
CA ASP A 539 -17.36 18.64 12.06
C ASP A 539 -16.02 17.91 12.21
N LYS A 540 -15.81 16.81 11.46
CA LYS A 540 -14.52 16.14 11.42
C LYS A 540 -13.42 17.05 10.85
N GLN A 541 -13.72 17.78 9.79
CA GLN A 541 -12.79 18.77 9.22
C GLN A 541 -12.47 19.88 10.22
N GLU A 542 -13.47 20.38 10.94
CA GLU A 542 -13.28 21.40 11.99
C GLU A 542 -12.41 20.88 13.14
N TYR A 543 -12.69 19.68 13.66
CA TYR A 543 -11.85 19.08 14.68
C TYR A 543 -10.45 18.74 14.15
N GLY A 544 -10.32 18.26 12.93
CA GLY A 544 -9.04 18.02 12.25
C GLY A 544 -8.21 19.29 12.17
N ARG A 545 -8.82 20.42 11.81
CA ARG A 545 -8.17 21.73 11.80
C ARG A 545 -7.69 22.15 13.19
N ARG A 546 -8.53 22.01 14.22
CA ARG A 546 -8.15 22.32 15.61
C ARG A 546 -7.01 21.43 16.12
N VAL A 547 -7.02 20.14 15.78
CA VAL A 547 -5.90 19.22 16.08
C VAL A 547 -4.64 19.72 15.40
N HIS A 548 -4.72 20.06 14.12
CA HIS A 548 -3.58 20.59 13.36
C HIS A 548 -3.01 21.87 13.97
N GLU A 549 -3.85 22.87 14.23
CA GLU A 549 -3.43 24.16 14.77
C GLU A 549 -2.74 24.02 16.14
N LEU A 550 -3.34 23.21 17.01
CA LEU A 550 -2.82 23.02 18.35
C LEU A 550 -1.52 22.18 18.34
N GLU A 551 -1.49 21.07 17.58
CA GLU A 551 -0.26 20.28 17.36
C GLU A 551 0.85 21.16 16.78
N HIS A 552 0.52 21.98 15.79
CA HIS A 552 1.48 22.89 15.18
C HIS A 552 2.06 23.88 16.21
N SER A 553 1.22 24.43 17.08
CA SER A 553 1.66 25.34 18.15
C SER A 553 2.52 24.66 19.21
N MET A 554 2.23 23.39 19.51
CA MET A 554 2.98 22.56 20.49
C MET A 554 4.28 22.01 19.90
N ALA A 555 4.37 21.96 18.58
CA ALA A 555 5.49 21.40 17.82
C ALA A 555 5.85 19.97 18.29
N LEU A 556 4.91 19.04 18.19
CA LEU A 556 5.14 17.64 18.60
C LEU A 556 5.96 16.85 17.59
N GLY A 557 6.00 17.28 16.34
CA GLY A 557 6.80 16.61 15.32
C GLY A 557 7.06 17.48 14.09
N ALA A 558 7.84 16.98 13.18
CA ALA A 558 7.95 17.46 11.80
C ALA A 558 7.30 16.43 10.89
N TRP A 559 6.22 16.82 10.25
CA TRP A 559 5.46 16.01 9.30
C TRP A 559 6.09 16.22 7.93
N LEU A 560 6.67 15.17 7.32
CA LEU A 560 7.56 15.38 6.19
C LEU A 560 6.86 15.23 4.85
N PHE A 561 6.64 13.99 4.43
CA PHE A 561 6.03 13.71 3.13
C PHE A 561 5.44 12.32 3.07
N SER A 562 4.40 12.15 2.24
CA SER A 562 3.85 10.85 1.91
C SER A 562 4.78 10.10 0.96
N ILE A 563 4.90 8.79 1.15
CA ILE A 563 5.70 7.93 0.27
C ILE A 563 4.87 7.67 -0.98
N PRO A 564 5.38 7.97 -2.19
CA PRO A 564 4.67 7.61 -3.41
C PRO A 564 4.65 6.11 -3.60
N SER A 565 3.50 5.58 -3.99
CA SER A 565 3.38 4.21 -4.48
C SER A 565 3.44 4.23 -6.00
N LEU A 566 4.37 3.49 -6.58
CA LEU A 566 4.62 3.46 -8.02
C LEU A 566 4.28 2.09 -8.59
N ALA A 567 3.61 2.08 -9.73
CA ALA A 567 3.37 0.89 -10.51
C ALA A 567 3.70 1.14 -11.99
N TYR A 568 4.25 0.12 -12.64
CA TYR A 568 4.61 0.14 -14.05
C TYR A 568 3.74 -0.82 -14.83
N PHE A 569 3.29 -0.40 -15.98
CA PHE A 569 2.43 -1.15 -16.87
C PHE A 569 3.01 -1.14 -18.28
N GLN A 570 2.95 -2.24 -18.98
CA GLN A 570 3.23 -2.26 -20.42
C GLN A 570 2.15 -1.51 -21.19
N THR A 571 2.49 -0.99 -22.38
CA THR A 571 1.62 -0.14 -23.21
C THR A 571 0.39 -0.83 -23.80
N GLN A 572 0.27 -2.14 -23.62
CA GLN A 572 -0.92 -2.90 -23.99
C GLN A 572 -2.15 -2.55 -23.13
N PHE A 573 -1.95 -1.99 -21.95
CA PHE A 573 -3.05 -1.53 -21.10
C PHE A 573 -3.48 -0.11 -21.45
N ASP A 574 -4.78 0.18 -21.32
CA ASP A 574 -5.30 1.55 -21.41
C ASP A 574 -4.96 2.34 -20.11
N PRO A 575 -4.08 3.35 -20.19
CA PRO A 575 -3.72 4.14 -19.02
C PRO A 575 -4.92 4.82 -18.34
N ASN A 576 -5.99 5.11 -19.08
CA ASN A 576 -7.16 5.79 -18.55
C ASN A 576 -8.08 4.84 -17.76
N SER A 577 -7.94 3.55 -17.96
CA SER A 577 -8.70 2.54 -17.22
C SER A 577 -8.09 2.17 -15.87
N ILE A 578 -6.82 2.55 -15.62
CA ILE A 578 -6.07 2.16 -14.45
C ILE A 578 -6.05 3.32 -13.46
N ASP A 579 -6.74 3.14 -12.35
CA ASP A 579 -6.72 4.04 -11.21
C ASP A 579 -6.02 3.35 -10.03
N LEU A 580 -4.92 3.94 -9.57
CA LEU A 580 -4.16 3.47 -8.42
C LEU A 580 -4.21 4.54 -7.33
N TYR A 581 -5.40 4.82 -6.83
CA TYR A 581 -5.51 5.75 -5.71
C TYR A 581 -5.13 5.02 -4.42
N GLY A 582 -4.25 5.62 -3.68
CA GLY A 582 -3.40 5.14 -2.63
C GLY A 582 -3.99 4.50 -1.41
N VAL A 583 -5.05 3.75 -1.58
CA VAL A 583 -5.73 3.16 -0.46
C VAL A 583 -5.73 1.64 -0.59
N ALA A 584 -5.45 0.99 0.47
CA ALA A 584 -5.50 -0.42 0.74
C ALA A 584 -4.89 -1.31 -0.35
N SER A 585 -5.50 -1.47 -1.51
CA SER A 585 -4.95 -2.33 -2.55
C SER A 585 -4.93 -1.65 -3.91
N GLN A 586 -3.80 -1.75 -4.60
CA GLN A 586 -3.68 -1.31 -5.99
C GLN A 586 -4.50 -2.17 -6.95
N LEU A 587 -4.94 -3.35 -6.52
CA LEU A 587 -5.78 -4.26 -7.31
C LEU A 587 -7.27 -4.00 -7.12
N SER A 588 -7.70 -3.16 -6.18
CA SER A 588 -9.11 -2.87 -5.91
C SER A 588 -9.89 -2.36 -7.15
N THR A 589 -9.19 -1.79 -8.12
CA THR A 589 -9.81 -1.29 -9.36
C THR A 589 -9.62 -2.21 -10.57
N ILE A 590 -9.09 -3.43 -10.38
CA ILE A 590 -8.73 -4.35 -11.47
C ILE A 590 -9.88 -4.67 -12.43
N GLU A 591 -11.11 -4.66 -11.94
CA GLU A 591 -12.29 -4.86 -12.78
C GLU A 591 -12.49 -3.78 -13.84
N LYS A 592 -11.95 -2.59 -13.59
CA LYS A 592 -12.00 -1.43 -14.50
C LYS A 592 -10.87 -1.44 -15.53
N TRP A 593 -9.80 -2.21 -15.29
CA TRP A 593 -8.62 -2.23 -16.14
C TRP A 593 -8.93 -2.87 -17.49
N ARG A 594 -8.46 -2.28 -18.54
CA ARG A 594 -8.75 -2.69 -19.93
C ARG A 594 -7.49 -2.71 -20.75
N GLU A 595 -7.54 -3.51 -21.81
CA GLU A 595 -6.59 -3.41 -22.91
C GLU A 595 -6.76 -2.07 -23.64
N LYS A 596 -5.67 -1.61 -24.21
CA LYS A 596 -5.69 -0.49 -25.14
C LYS A 596 -6.33 -0.97 -26.43
N THR A 597 -7.47 -0.39 -26.79
CA THR A 597 -8.07 -0.59 -28.13
C THR A 597 -7.29 0.26 -29.12
N ASP A 598 -6.82 -0.35 -30.21
CA ASP A 598 -6.29 0.39 -31.37
C ASP A 598 -7.47 1.12 -32.03
N ASP A 599 -7.64 2.40 -31.69
CA ASP A 599 -8.56 3.30 -32.42
C ASP A 599 -7.86 3.86 -33.68
#